data_2ea809a1197064364c595cb9193ff800
#
_entry.id   2ea809a1197064364c595cb9193ff800
#
_cell.length_a   1.000
_cell.length_b   1.000
_cell.length_c   1.000
_cell.angle_alpha   90.00
_cell.angle_beta   90.00
_cell.angle_gamma   90.00
#
_symmetry.space_group_name_H-M   'P 1'
#
loop_
_entity.id
_entity.type
_entity.pdbx_description
1 polymer ?
#
loop_
_entity_poly.entity_id
_entity_poly.type
_entity_poly.pdbx_seq_one_letter_code
_entity_poly.pdbx_strand_id
1 'polypeptide(L)'
;TREVIVLHGASYVDELSYKRLLTDMELESERRGRDKWNFRYAAAISRPKEFFNRSWNGHVGRVESFFKPDKKTGLSPIEEMVGEELTPENSIIYICGYQGTIDGVIDYVGPKGFVTEHEKKSDGSFGIKYESYG
;
A
#
# COMPACT_ATOMS: atom_id res chain seq x y z
N THR A 1 -15.74 -7.57 8.09
CA THR A 1 -15.25 -7.55 6.69
C THR A 1 -13.86 -6.97 6.64
N ARG A 2 -12.94 -7.66 5.98
CA ARG A 2 -11.56 -7.18 5.85
C ARG A 2 -11.49 -6.04 4.83
N GLU A 3 -10.67 -5.05 5.13
CA GLU A 3 -10.43 -3.96 4.21
C GLU A 3 -9.40 -4.38 3.15
N VAL A 4 -9.70 -4.09 1.88
CA VAL A 4 -8.75 -4.27 0.78
C VAL A 4 -8.22 -2.90 0.40
N ILE A 5 -6.90 -2.74 0.47
CA ILE A 5 -6.25 -1.47 0.11
C ILE A 5 -5.27 -1.76 -1.02
N VAL A 6 -5.42 -1.04 -2.12
CA VAL A 6 -4.48 -1.12 -3.24
C VAL A 6 -3.61 0.13 -3.25
N LEU A 7 -2.30 -0.10 -3.13
CA LEU A 7 -1.30 0.97 -3.22
C LEU A 7 -0.56 0.83 -4.54
N HIS A 8 -0.49 1.91 -5.30
CA HIS A 8 0.11 1.90 -6.63
C HIS A 8 1.14 3.02 -6.73
N GLY A 9 2.37 2.67 -7.11
CA GLY A 9 3.45 3.63 -7.30
C GLY A 9 3.87 3.73 -8.75
N ALA A 10 4.19 4.92 -9.22
CA ALA A 10 4.70 5.16 -10.56
C ALA A 10 5.57 6.41 -10.57
N SER A 11 6.43 6.55 -11.60
CA SER A 11 7.20 7.76 -11.81
C SER A 11 6.35 8.86 -12.43
N TYR A 12 5.43 8.49 -13.32
CA TYR A 12 4.56 9.42 -14.04
C TYR A 12 3.10 9.05 -13.89
N VAL A 13 2.23 10.06 -13.86
CA VAL A 13 0.78 9.88 -13.67
C VAL A 13 0.17 8.94 -14.72
N ASP A 14 0.60 9.03 -15.98
CA ASP A 14 0.08 8.19 -17.06
C ASP A 14 0.51 6.72 -16.96
N GLU A 15 1.45 6.40 -16.09
CA GLU A 15 1.83 5.02 -15.81
C GLU A 15 0.89 4.34 -14.79
N LEU A 16 -0.04 5.08 -14.20
CA LEU A 16 -1.04 4.55 -13.28
C LEU A 16 -2.18 3.88 -14.07
N SER A 17 -1.89 2.73 -14.65
CA SER A 17 -2.70 2.04 -15.67
C SER A 17 -4.15 1.79 -15.26
N TYR A 18 -4.40 1.45 -14.00
CA TYR A 18 -5.73 1.10 -13.53
C TYR A 18 -6.33 2.15 -12.59
N LYS A 19 -5.76 3.38 -12.58
CA LYS A 19 -6.19 4.43 -11.66
C LYS A 19 -7.69 4.69 -11.73
N ARG A 20 -8.24 4.84 -12.93
CA ARG A 20 -9.66 5.11 -13.10
C ARG A 20 -10.53 3.97 -12.59
N LEU A 21 -10.20 2.74 -12.97
CA LEU A 21 -10.93 1.56 -12.51
C LEU A 21 -10.89 1.43 -10.99
N LEU A 22 -9.71 1.57 -10.40
CA LEU A 22 -9.54 1.40 -8.95
C LEU A 22 -10.20 2.54 -8.17
N THR A 23 -10.18 3.76 -8.70
CA THR A 23 -10.89 4.89 -8.11
C THR A 23 -12.41 4.66 -8.14
N ASP A 24 -12.93 4.15 -9.27
CA ASP A 24 -14.34 3.84 -9.39
C ASP A 24 -14.74 2.71 -8.42
N MET A 25 -13.89 1.72 -8.21
CA MET A 25 -14.13 0.65 -7.23
C MET A 25 -14.18 1.19 -5.81
N GLU A 26 -13.32 2.15 -5.47
CA GLU A 26 -13.34 2.77 -4.15
C GLU A 26 -14.65 3.55 -3.93
N LEU A 27 -15.08 4.32 -4.93
CA LEU A 27 -16.34 5.06 -4.87
C LEU A 27 -17.53 4.11 -4.72
N GLU A 28 -17.52 2.99 -5.42
CA GLU A 28 -18.56 1.98 -5.31
C GLU A 28 -18.59 1.35 -3.93
N SER A 29 -17.43 1.12 -3.32
CA SER A 29 -17.33 0.63 -1.94
C SER A 29 -17.98 1.60 -0.96
N GLU A 30 -17.72 2.90 -1.12
CA GLU A 30 -18.32 3.93 -0.28
C GLU A 30 -19.83 3.96 -0.45
N ARG A 31 -20.32 3.87 -1.70
CA ARG A 31 -21.74 3.90 -2.02
C ARG A 31 -22.50 2.72 -1.42
N ARG A 32 -21.91 1.52 -1.45
CA ARG A 32 -22.52 0.29 -0.94
C ARG A 32 -22.45 0.15 0.58
N GLY A 33 -21.54 0.91 1.21
CA GLY A 33 -21.25 0.77 2.62
C GLY A 33 -20.05 -0.15 2.86
N ARG A 34 -19.08 0.33 3.59
CA ARG A 34 -17.79 -0.38 3.80
C ARG A 34 -17.93 -1.62 4.70
N ASP A 35 -19.03 -1.79 5.38
CA ASP A 35 -19.34 -3.00 6.12
C ASP A 35 -19.62 -4.20 5.20
N LYS A 36 -20.05 -3.93 3.98
CA LYS A 36 -20.36 -4.97 2.97
C LYS A 36 -19.20 -5.20 2.00
N TRP A 37 -18.53 -4.11 1.60
CA TRP A 37 -17.41 -4.16 0.69
C TRP A 37 -16.46 -3.00 1.00
N ASN A 38 -15.35 -3.32 1.62
CA ASN A 38 -14.40 -2.31 2.09
C ASN A 38 -13.17 -2.27 1.18
N PHE A 39 -13.12 -1.26 0.31
CA PHE A 39 -12.06 -1.10 -0.68
C PHE A 39 -11.52 0.32 -0.66
N ARG A 40 -10.19 0.44 -0.64
CA ARG A 40 -9.50 1.74 -0.77
C ARG A 40 -8.41 1.66 -1.81
N TYR A 41 -8.18 2.78 -2.48
CA TYR A 41 -7.12 2.92 -3.46
C TYR A 41 -6.30 4.18 -3.16
N ALA A 42 -4.98 4.07 -3.19
CA ALA A 42 -4.08 5.21 -3.06
C ALA A 42 -2.91 5.05 -4.01
N ALA A 43 -2.48 6.15 -4.61
CA ALA A 43 -1.39 6.16 -5.56
C ALA A 43 -0.32 7.16 -5.16
N ALA A 44 0.93 6.86 -5.48
CA ALA A 44 2.08 7.72 -5.22
C ALA A 44 2.85 7.96 -6.51
N ILE A 45 3.32 9.18 -6.70
CA ILE A 45 4.18 9.57 -7.83
C ILE A 45 5.55 9.92 -7.28
N SER A 46 6.60 9.28 -7.80
CA SER A 46 7.95 9.45 -7.30
C SER A 46 8.69 10.65 -7.90
N ARG A 47 8.16 11.25 -8.95
CA ARG A 47 8.79 12.39 -9.63
C ARG A 47 7.84 13.59 -9.75
N PRO A 48 7.43 14.19 -8.60
CA PRO A 48 6.38 15.22 -8.61
C PRO A 48 6.79 16.51 -9.33
N LYS A 49 8.08 16.77 -9.47
CA LYS A 49 8.58 18.00 -10.12
C LYS A 49 8.68 17.91 -11.64
N GLU A 50 8.49 16.71 -12.19
CA GLU A 50 8.50 16.55 -13.65
C GLU A 50 7.31 17.25 -14.28
N PHE A 51 7.53 17.84 -15.44
CA PHE A 51 6.51 18.63 -16.13
C PHE A 51 5.17 17.89 -16.31
N PHE A 52 5.23 16.62 -16.70
CA PHE A 52 4.02 15.83 -16.96
C PHE A 52 3.27 15.46 -15.69
N ASN A 53 3.88 15.65 -14.51
CA ASN A 53 3.27 15.33 -13.22
C ASN A 53 2.80 16.57 -12.46
N ARG A 54 2.93 17.75 -13.02
CA ARG A 54 2.67 19.03 -12.33
C ARG A 54 1.25 19.17 -11.76
N SER A 55 0.29 18.44 -12.31
CA SER A 55 -1.09 18.47 -11.83
C SER A 55 -1.36 17.44 -10.72
N TRP A 56 -0.37 16.64 -10.38
CA TRP A 56 -0.54 15.61 -9.35
C TRP A 56 -0.66 16.24 -7.96
N ASN A 57 -1.72 15.89 -7.25
CA ASN A 57 -1.97 16.36 -5.88
C ASN A 57 -2.15 15.22 -4.88
N GLY A 58 -1.83 13.99 -5.27
CA GLY A 58 -1.90 12.83 -4.40
C GLY A 58 -0.60 12.62 -3.61
N HIS A 59 -0.40 11.39 -3.14
CA HIS A 59 0.78 11.04 -2.37
C HIS A 59 2.05 11.13 -3.22
N VAL A 60 3.13 11.62 -2.63
CA VAL A 60 4.42 11.81 -3.30
C VAL A 60 5.45 10.88 -2.68
N GLY A 61 6.23 10.23 -3.54
CA GLY A 61 7.27 9.30 -3.13
C GLY A 61 7.10 7.93 -3.77
N ARG A 62 7.95 7.00 -3.37
CA ARG A 62 7.84 5.61 -3.82
C ARG A 62 6.76 4.91 -3.01
N VAL A 63 6.22 3.80 -3.54
CA VAL A 63 5.10 3.13 -2.90
C VAL A 63 5.42 2.63 -1.49
N GLU A 64 6.66 2.23 -1.22
CA GLU A 64 7.06 1.80 0.12
C GLU A 64 6.95 2.92 1.15
N SER A 65 6.93 4.19 0.73
CA SER A 65 6.77 5.33 1.65
C SER A 65 5.39 5.36 2.33
N PHE A 66 4.40 4.65 1.80
CA PHE A 66 3.11 4.49 2.49
C PHE A 66 3.26 3.80 3.86
N PHE A 67 4.34 3.05 4.04
CA PHE A 67 4.61 2.31 5.28
C PHE A 67 5.60 3.04 6.20
N LYS A 68 6.10 4.20 5.79
CA LYS A 68 7.09 4.95 6.58
C LYS A 68 6.38 5.75 7.68
N PRO A 69 6.71 5.52 8.98
CA PRO A 69 6.10 6.27 10.06
C PRO A 69 6.45 7.76 10.02
N ASP A 70 5.46 8.60 10.30
CA ASP A 70 5.67 10.04 10.51
C ASP A 70 6.35 10.25 11.85
N LYS A 71 7.33 11.13 11.90
CA LYS A 71 8.11 11.39 13.13
C LYS A 71 7.27 11.99 14.26
N LYS A 72 6.20 12.72 13.94
CA LYS A 72 5.36 13.38 14.91
C LYS A 72 4.30 12.47 15.49
N THR A 73 3.64 11.67 14.64
CA THR A 73 2.51 10.82 15.05
C THR A 73 2.91 9.37 15.32
N GLY A 74 4.04 8.93 14.77
CA GLY A 74 4.45 7.52 14.83
C GLY A 74 3.66 6.61 13.89
N LEU A 75 2.68 7.16 13.16
CA LEU A 75 1.85 6.41 12.22
C LEU A 75 2.32 6.62 10.79
N SER A 76 2.25 5.55 9.98
CA SER A 76 2.51 5.64 8.55
C SER A 76 1.27 6.16 7.81
N PRO A 77 1.42 6.65 6.57
CA PRO A 77 0.25 7.08 5.78
C PRO A 77 -0.84 6.01 5.67
N ILE A 78 -0.46 4.73 5.52
CA ILE A 78 -1.46 3.67 5.44
C ILE A 78 -2.17 3.47 6.78
N GLU A 79 -1.48 3.60 7.89
CA GLU A 79 -2.09 3.49 9.22
C GLU A 79 -3.04 4.64 9.50
N GLU A 80 -2.72 5.85 9.05
CA GLU A 80 -3.62 6.99 9.13
C GLU A 80 -4.87 6.78 8.29
N MET A 81 -4.72 6.17 7.11
CA MET A 81 -5.83 5.87 6.22
C MET A 81 -6.78 4.83 6.82
N VAL A 82 -6.24 3.79 7.46
CA VAL A 82 -7.00 2.71 8.08
C VAL A 82 -7.58 3.13 9.43
N GLY A 83 -6.89 4.02 10.14
CA GLY A 83 -7.32 4.48 11.45
C GLY A 83 -6.82 3.62 12.61
N GLU A 84 -5.91 2.70 12.35
CA GLU A 84 -5.30 1.86 13.39
C GLU A 84 -3.90 1.41 12.99
N GLU A 85 -3.13 0.94 13.97
CA GLU A 85 -1.81 0.41 13.73
C GLU A 85 -1.88 -0.89 12.91
N LEU A 86 -0.97 -1.02 11.95
CA LEU A 86 -0.88 -2.19 11.09
C LEU A 86 -0.21 -3.35 11.84
N THR A 87 -0.89 -4.48 11.95
CA THR A 87 -0.37 -5.68 12.61
C THR A 87 -0.63 -6.92 11.77
N PRO A 88 0.17 -8.00 11.96
CA PRO A 88 -0.07 -9.25 11.24
C PRO A 88 -1.43 -9.88 11.56
N GLU A 89 -2.02 -9.55 12.71
CA GLU A 89 -3.32 -10.06 13.12
C GLU A 89 -4.46 -9.39 12.36
N ASN A 90 -4.30 -8.10 11.98
CA ASN A 90 -5.37 -7.37 11.28
C ASN A 90 -5.13 -7.21 9.77
N SER A 91 -3.96 -7.60 9.26
CA SER A 91 -3.60 -7.29 7.88
C SER A 91 -2.74 -8.38 7.25
N ILE A 92 -2.88 -8.50 5.93
CA ILE A 92 -1.96 -9.27 5.09
C ILE A 92 -1.55 -8.35 3.93
N ILE A 93 -0.29 -8.40 3.55
CA ILE A 93 0.29 -7.50 2.55
C ILE A 93 0.71 -8.31 1.32
N TYR A 94 0.18 -7.91 0.15
CA TYR A 94 0.62 -8.43 -1.13
C TYR A 94 1.42 -7.36 -1.85
N ILE A 95 2.59 -7.74 -2.34
CA ILE A 95 3.50 -6.81 -3.02
C ILE A 95 3.82 -7.33 -4.41
N CYS A 96 3.57 -6.53 -5.44
CA CYS A 96 4.00 -6.80 -6.79
C CYS A 96 4.90 -5.65 -7.24
N GLY A 97 6.12 -5.95 -7.63
CA GLY A 97 7.05 -4.90 -8.03
C GLY A 97 8.47 -5.41 -8.20
N TYR A 98 9.39 -4.47 -8.35
CA TYR A 98 10.81 -4.78 -8.39
C TYR A 98 11.32 -5.08 -6.99
N GLN A 99 12.45 -5.78 -6.92
CA GLN A 99 13.00 -6.24 -5.65
C GLN A 99 13.22 -5.09 -4.65
N GLY A 100 13.63 -3.92 -5.13
CA GLY A 100 13.84 -2.76 -4.25
C GLY A 100 12.57 -2.30 -3.53
N THR A 101 11.43 -2.35 -4.21
CA THR A 101 10.14 -2.03 -3.60
C THR A 101 9.76 -3.08 -2.55
N ILE A 102 9.94 -4.35 -2.89
CA ILE A 102 9.65 -5.46 -1.97
C ILE A 102 10.49 -5.33 -0.70
N ASP A 103 11.79 -5.15 -0.87
CA ASP A 103 12.72 -4.98 0.25
C ASP A 103 12.38 -3.76 1.10
N GLY A 104 12.00 -2.65 0.47
CA GLY A 104 11.62 -1.42 1.18
C GLY A 104 10.39 -1.60 2.05
N VAL A 105 9.37 -2.30 1.55
CA VAL A 105 8.16 -2.59 2.34
C VAL A 105 8.51 -3.52 3.49
N ILE A 106 9.28 -4.58 3.24
CA ILE A 106 9.70 -5.55 4.28
C ILE A 106 10.48 -4.85 5.39
N ASP A 107 11.37 -3.92 5.03
CA ASP A 107 12.16 -3.16 6.02
C ASP A 107 11.27 -2.36 6.98
N TYR A 108 10.14 -1.83 6.49
CA TYR A 108 9.22 -1.06 7.34
C TYR A 108 8.29 -1.94 8.18
N VAL A 109 7.82 -3.06 7.62
CA VAL A 109 6.81 -3.88 8.32
C VAL A 109 7.37 -5.09 9.05
N GLY A 110 8.60 -5.51 8.73
CA GLY A 110 9.26 -6.61 9.45
C GLY A 110 9.31 -6.40 10.96
N PRO A 111 9.73 -5.21 11.45
CA PRO A 111 9.75 -4.92 12.89
C PRO A 111 8.37 -4.98 13.56
N LYS A 112 7.28 -4.93 12.81
CA LYS A 112 5.91 -5.06 13.30
C LYS A 112 5.47 -6.52 13.44
N GLY A 113 6.33 -7.46 13.06
CA GLY A 113 6.05 -8.89 13.15
C GLY A 113 5.58 -9.55 11.86
N PHE A 114 5.56 -8.82 10.75
CA PHE A 114 5.21 -9.39 9.44
C PHE A 114 6.35 -10.26 8.91
N VAL A 115 6.02 -11.48 8.51
CA VAL A 115 6.97 -12.40 7.87
C VAL A 115 6.45 -12.80 6.49
N THR A 116 7.36 -13.16 5.59
CA THR A 116 6.99 -13.58 4.23
C THR A 116 6.52 -15.03 4.22
N GLU A 117 5.91 -15.46 3.11
CA GLU A 117 5.49 -16.85 2.92
C GLU A 117 6.67 -17.84 2.89
N HIS A 118 7.89 -17.32 2.63
CA HIS A 118 9.11 -18.13 2.64
C HIS A 118 9.71 -18.29 4.04
N GLU A 119 9.25 -17.48 4.99
CA GLU A 119 9.74 -17.46 6.37
C GLU A 119 8.56 -17.59 7.35
N LYS A 120 7.65 -18.52 7.06
CA LYS A 120 6.43 -18.71 7.86
C LYS A 120 6.74 -18.93 9.33
N LYS A 121 5.83 -18.44 10.18
CA LYS A 121 5.88 -18.71 11.63
C LYS A 121 5.65 -20.19 11.92
N SER A 122 5.91 -20.61 13.14
CA SER A 122 5.79 -22.03 13.56
C SER A 122 4.38 -22.59 13.33
N ASP A 123 3.35 -21.74 13.35
CA ASP A 123 1.96 -22.14 13.08
C ASP A 123 1.60 -22.14 11.59
N GLY A 124 2.58 -21.86 10.70
CA GLY A 124 2.38 -21.80 9.26
C GLY A 124 1.85 -20.46 8.75
N SER A 125 1.62 -19.48 9.64
CA SER A 125 1.11 -18.17 9.24
C SER A 125 2.19 -17.27 8.64
N PHE A 126 1.76 -16.38 7.76
CA PHE A 126 2.62 -15.34 7.19
C PHE A 126 1.75 -14.10 6.90
N GLY A 127 2.40 -12.92 6.85
CA GLY A 127 1.70 -11.67 6.61
C GLY A 127 2.10 -10.96 5.32
N ILE A 128 3.12 -11.47 4.61
CA ILE A 128 3.61 -10.87 3.37
C ILE A 128 3.70 -11.91 2.28
N LYS A 129 3.08 -11.62 1.14
CA LYS A 129 3.24 -12.40 -0.09
C LYS A 129 3.69 -11.44 -1.19
N TYR A 130 4.67 -11.86 -2.00
CA TYR A 130 5.19 -10.97 -3.02
C TYR A 130 5.51 -11.69 -4.33
N GLU A 131 5.50 -10.90 -5.42
CA GLU A 131 5.96 -11.31 -6.74
C GLU A 131 6.94 -10.25 -7.25
N SER A 132 8.14 -10.67 -7.62
CA SER A 132 9.16 -9.79 -8.16
C SER A 132 9.09 -9.78 -9.68
N TYR A 133 9.25 -8.58 -10.26
CA TYR A 133 9.26 -8.41 -11.72
C TYR A 133 10.65 -8.63 -12.34
N GLY A 134 11.65 -8.88 -11.56
CA GLY A 134 12.97 -9.10 -12.12
C GLY A 134 14.09 -9.34 -11.16
#